data_2b8bfb6b55a310a3487a884031469ebe
#
_entry.id   2b8bfb6b55a310a3487a884031469ebe
#
_cell.length_a   1.000
_cell.length_b   1.000
_cell.length_c   1.000
_cell.angle_alpha   90.00
_cell.angle_beta   90.00
_cell.angle_gamma   90.00
#
_symmetry.space_group_name_H-M   'P 1'
#
loop_
_entity.id
_entity.type
_entity.pdbx_description
1 polymer ?
#
loop_
_entity_poly.entity_id
_entity_poly.type
_entity_poly.pdbx_seq_one_letter_code
_entity_poly.pdbx_strand_id
1 'polypeptide(L)'
;MSWHTLSTYLNIITVVFILLEMHTFEAAPVGQNYIIIVDAGSSGSRMFVYTWQTKAESLSGLEDVEILKDVSGNPVVKKETPGLSSFANKLSDIPEYISALLSDAESHIPLSSQPSTPLFIMATAGMRLLTQTDQDAIWKRVRSHVKSTYKFQFKESHAYTISGVEEGLFGWISVNYLLGKFRLLPGDNGPVKQPTNGMLDMGGASMQIAYEVQSTDNLPSSLVSEFSLTRNWFSTNQRYKLYVKSYLGYGMNAFRRKYEQYLFEMFGINNSSKQKASKIEDPCLLEGFNVISEISPRPVIGQMLEPASEKFSVQYTGTGNMDKCMQNVEPLLNLNQSCSPLPCAINDVVQLDPDFNSMEFYGLSEFYYTLETLKMIPPVQYNYSSVLRKIEETCSTPWETYLSTLRKENTNLSEEKFNSFIGFKKLICFKASYLVSAFHKGLHFPTNYDKLIPTLEINKIELQWSLGALLYKLKATTIDEEKKRDIIVFTVVIFCVVIVLILIAIILYFTVIRRLRTSKQAQNGSITTDMNNLESNVKSNNDTLNQLNDKMP
;
A
#
# COMPACT_ATOMS: atom_id res chain seq x y z
N MET A 1 -59.69 14.16 6.78
CA MET A 1 -58.50 14.95 6.42
C MET A 1 -58.67 15.37 4.95
N SER A 2 -58.63 16.67 4.67
CA SER A 2 -58.86 17.12 3.27
C SER A 2 -57.61 16.81 2.42
N TRP A 3 -57.81 16.71 1.11
CA TRP A 3 -56.72 16.54 0.14
C TRP A 3 -55.65 17.64 0.31
N HIS A 4 -56.02 18.83 0.78
CA HIS A 4 -55.09 19.91 1.10
C HIS A 4 -54.10 19.57 2.22
N THR A 5 -54.56 18.91 3.29
CA THR A 5 -53.67 18.54 4.39
C THR A 5 -52.67 17.46 3.98
N LEU A 6 -53.05 16.48 3.15
CA LEU A 6 -52.15 15.46 2.65
C LEU A 6 -51.07 16.03 1.72
N SER A 7 -51.46 16.97 0.84
CA SER A 7 -50.54 17.70 -0.06
C SER A 7 -49.51 18.51 0.71
N THR A 8 -49.93 19.17 1.81
CA THR A 8 -49.04 19.99 2.66
C THR A 8 -47.99 19.10 3.35
N TYR A 9 -48.35 17.91 3.85
CA TYR A 9 -47.40 16.99 4.46
C TYR A 9 -46.44 16.39 3.44
N LEU A 10 -46.88 16.04 2.22
CA LEU A 10 -46.02 15.60 1.14
C LEU A 10 -45.00 16.67 0.75
N ASN A 11 -45.42 17.90 0.64
CA ASN A 11 -44.53 19.03 0.33
C ASN A 11 -43.51 19.28 1.44
N ILE A 12 -43.86 19.16 2.72
CA ILE A 12 -42.93 19.28 3.85
C ILE A 12 -41.89 18.14 3.80
N ILE A 13 -42.32 16.91 3.53
CA ILE A 13 -41.42 15.77 3.41
C ILE A 13 -40.44 15.97 2.23
N THR A 14 -40.92 16.46 1.09
CA THR A 14 -40.09 16.77 -0.08
C THR A 14 -39.08 17.88 0.22
N VAL A 15 -39.50 18.96 0.92
CA VAL A 15 -38.60 20.04 1.32
C VAL A 15 -37.57 19.56 2.33
N VAL A 16 -37.94 18.73 3.31
CA VAL A 16 -37.00 18.11 4.26
C VAL A 16 -36.01 17.19 3.53
N PHE A 17 -36.47 16.45 2.53
CA PHE A 17 -35.58 15.59 1.70
C PHE A 17 -34.58 16.44 0.90
N ILE A 18 -35.03 17.53 0.28
CA ILE A 18 -34.19 18.49 -0.46
C ILE A 18 -33.19 19.18 0.49
N LEU A 19 -33.64 19.59 1.70
CA LEU A 19 -32.76 20.21 2.70
C LEU A 19 -31.73 19.21 3.26
N LEU A 20 -32.07 17.94 3.41
CA LEU A 20 -31.14 16.90 3.79
C LEU A 20 -30.12 16.62 2.67
N GLU A 21 -30.53 16.58 1.42
CA GLU A 21 -29.62 16.48 0.27
C GLU A 21 -28.71 17.71 0.15
N MET A 22 -29.22 18.92 0.41
CA MET A 22 -28.40 20.14 0.39
C MET A 22 -27.39 20.20 1.57
N HIS A 23 -27.71 19.65 2.75
CA HIS A 23 -26.78 19.59 3.89
C HIS A 23 -25.68 18.51 3.72
N THR A 24 -25.88 17.51 2.86
CA THR A 24 -24.86 16.51 2.54
C THR A 24 -23.89 16.97 1.44
N PHE A 25 -24.17 18.09 0.78
CA PHE A 25 -23.30 18.73 -0.20
C PHE A 25 -22.47 19.86 0.44
N GLU A 26 -21.74 19.56 1.53
CA GLU A 26 -20.55 20.34 1.83
C GLU A 26 -19.52 19.97 0.77
N ALA A 27 -19.36 20.84 -0.24
CA ALA A 27 -18.23 20.77 -1.15
C ALA A 27 -16.97 20.73 -0.27
N ALA A 28 -16.16 19.67 -0.41
CA ALA A 28 -14.88 19.60 0.27
C ALA A 28 -14.15 20.92 0.04
N PRO A 29 -13.58 21.54 1.08
CA PRO A 29 -12.95 22.84 0.93
C PRO A 29 -11.91 22.74 -0.18
N VAL A 30 -11.99 23.62 -1.18
CA VAL A 30 -10.97 23.77 -2.22
C VAL A 30 -9.72 24.24 -1.51
N GLY A 31 -8.86 23.31 -1.14
CA GLY A 31 -7.64 23.56 -0.38
C GLY A 31 -6.54 22.59 -0.77
N GLN A 32 -5.31 22.98 -0.47
CA GLN A 32 -4.16 22.12 -0.61
C GLN A 32 -4.18 21.09 0.52
N ASN A 33 -4.14 19.82 0.16
CA ASN A 33 -4.05 18.71 1.09
C ASN A 33 -2.61 18.26 1.23
N TYR A 34 -2.27 17.70 2.39
CA TYR A 34 -0.94 17.19 2.70
C TYR A 34 -1.03 15.80 3.31
N ILE A 35 -0.01 15.00 3.08
CA ILE A 35 0.24 13.73 3.77
C ILE A 35 1.74 13.52 3.93
N ILE A 36 2.14 12.99 5.08
CA ILE A 36 3.52 12.64 5.36
C ILE A 36 3.65 11.13 5.34
N ILE A 37 4.62 10.63 4.57
CA ILE A 37 4.97 9.22 4.56
C ILE A 37 6.47 9.09 4.87
N VAL A 38 6.75 8.31 5.92
CA VAL A 38 8.11 7.87 6.25
C VAL A 38 8.28 6.44 5.79
N ASP A 39 9.19 6.25 4.84
CA ASP A 39 9.74 4.95 4.46
C ASP A 39 10.90 4.61 5.40
N ALA A 40 10.68 3.73 6.36
CA ALA A 40 11.73 3.26 7.26
C ALA A 40 12.41 2.00 6.70
N GLY A 41 13.34 2.21 5.77
CA GLY A 41 14.11 1.17 5.11
C GLY A 41 15.16 0.51 6.00
N SER A 42 15.77 -0.58 5.51
CA SER A 42 16.78 -1.35 6.25
C SER A 42 18.11 -0.61 6.44
N SER A 43 18.44 0.31 5.54
CA SER A 43 19.71 1.06 5.55
C SER A 43 19.56 2.51 6.00
N GLY A 44 18.33 3.03 6.04
CA GLY A 44 18.01 4.40 6.42
C GLY A 44 16.52 4.65 6.26
N SER A 45 16.03 5.76 6.79
CA SER A 45 14.65 6.21 6.64
C SER A 45 14.57 7.45 5.75
N ARG A 46 13.46 7.57 5.02
CA ARG A 46 13.15 8.71 4.15
C ARG A 46 11.76 9.23 4.47
N MET A 47 11.64 10.50 4.74
CA MET A 47 10.38 11.21 4.89
C MET A 47 10.07 11.95 3.60
N PHE A 48 8.82 11.83 3.15
CA PHE A 48 8.25 12.54 2.02
C PHE A 48 7.01 13.31 2.46
N VAL A 49 6.90 14.55 2.02
CA VAL A 49 5.64 15.31 2.11
C VAL A 49 5.01 15.34 0.73
N TYR A 50 3.84 14.73 0.59
CA TYR A 50 3.05 14.80 -0.63
C TYR A 50 1.93 15.80 -0.48
N THR A 51 1.53 16.40 -1.60
CA THR A 51 0.44 17.35 -1.68
C THR A 51 -0.40 17.14 -2.93
N TRP A 52 -1.67 17.50 -2.85
CA TRP A 52 -2.61 17.50 -3.98
C TRP A 52 -3.73 18.51 -3.75
N GLN A 53 -4.39 18.92 -4.83
CA GLN A 53 -5.58 19.76 -4.76
C GLN A 53 -6.83 18.89 -4.95
N THR A 54 -7.83 19.11 -4.10
CA THR A 54 -9.14 18.47 -4.30
C THR A 54 -9.86 19.20 -5.43
N LYS A 55 -10.04 18.53 -6.57
CA LYS A 55 -10.86 19.03 -7.69
C LYS A 55 -12.25 18.39 -7.61
N ALA A 56 -13.29 19.22 -7.67
CA ALA A 56 -14.70 18.77 -7.56
C ALA A 56 -15.11 17.77 -8.67
N GLU A 57 -14.40 17.70 -9.78
CA GLU A 57 -14.75 16.92 -10.97
C GLU A 57 -13.81 15.71 -11.23
N SER A 58 -12.78 15.49 -10.41
CA SER A 58 -11.88 14.35 -10.64
C SER A 58 -12.55 13.03 -10.24
N LEU A 59 -12.94 12.24 -11.24
CA LEU A 59 -13.52 10.90 -11.05
C LEU A 59 -12.55 9.90 -10.38
N SER A 60 -11.25 10.16 -10.41
CA SER A 60 -10.22 9.29 -9.83
C SER A 60 -9.59 9.82 -8.54
N GLY A 61 -9.65 11.13 -8.27
CA GLY A 61 -9.03 11.76 -7.10
C GLY A 61 -7.49 11.68 -7.04
N LEU A 62 -6.84 11.14 -8.09
CA LEU A 62 -5.43 10.77 -8.11
C LEU A 62 -4.59 11.61 -9.09
N GLU A 63 -5.17 12.60 -9.76
CA GLU A 63 -4.55 13.15 -10.97
C GLU A 63 -3.44 14.17 -10.75
N ASP A 64 -3.22 14.69 -9.53
CA ASP A 64 -2.22 15.73 -9.29
C ASP A 64 -1.47 15.55 -7.96
N VAL A 65 -1.14 14.32 -7.59
CA VAL A 65 -0.30 14.07 -6.40
C VAL A 65 1.15 14.33 -6.76
N GLU A 66 1.80 15.25 -6.04
CA GLU A 66 3.22 15.55 -6.20
C GLU A 66 3.92 15.68 -4.84
N ILE A 67 5.24 15.59 -4.84
CA ILE A 67 6.05 15.90 -3.65
C ILE A 67 5.99 17.41 -3.43
N LEU A 68 5.70 17.83 -2.17
CA LEU A 68 5.72 19.23 -1.78
C LEU A 68 7.11 19.82 -2.08
N LYS A 69 7.15 21.03 -2.65
CA LYS A 69 8.38 21.77 -2.90
C LYS A 69 8.52 22.94 -1.93
N ASP A 70 9.74 23.19 -1.52
CA ASP A 70 10.08 24.39 -0.74
C ASP A 70 10.01 25.66 -1.61
N VAL A 71 10.27 26.81 -0.99
CA VAL A 71 10.27 28.12 -1.68
C VAL A 71 11.33 28.24 -2.79
N SER A 72 12.34 27.37 -2.77
CA SER A 72 13.41 27.30 -3.79
C SER A 72 13.09 26.28 -4.90
N GLY A 73 11.94 25.58 -4.80
CA GLY A 73 11.53 24.55 -5.75
C GLY A 73 12.12 23.17 -5.49
N ASN A 74 12.84 22.96 -4.36
CA ASN A 74 13.37 21.65 -3.99
C ASN A 74 12.29 20.78 -3.35
N PRO A 75 12.31 19.44 -3.58
CA PRO A 75 11.38 18.55 -2.93
C PRO A 75 11.59 18.51 -1.40
N VAL A 76 10.51 18.57 -0.64
CA VAL A 76 10.54 18.41 0.83
C VAL A 76 10.69 16.92 1.14
N VAL A 77 11.92 16.47 1.22
CA VAL A 77 12.36 15.10 1.49
C VAL A 77 13.48 15.12 2.49
N LYS A 78 13.37 14.32 3.56
CA LYS A 78 14.42 14.15 4.57
C LYS A 78 14.92 12.72 4.59
N LYS A 79 16.25 12.54 4.68
CA LYS A 79 16.89 11.22 4.75
C LYS A 79 17.73 11.15 6.02
N GLU A 80 17.55 10.06 6.78
CA GLU A 80 18.31 9.79 8.00
C GLU A 80 18.86 8.36 7.99
N THR A 81 20.04 8.18 8.55
CA THR A 81 20.72 6.89 8.73
C THR A 81 21.15 6.73 10.18
N PRO A 82 21.26 5.50 10.66
CA PRO A 82 20.97 4.20 10.02
C PRO A 82 19.47 3.92 9.92
N GLY A 83 19.07 2.74 9.38
CA GLY A 83 17.66 2.32 9.35
C GLY A 83 17.05 2.14 10.74
N LEU A 84 15.74 2.35 10.88
CA LEU A 84 15.01 2.28 12.16
C LEU A 84 15.22 0.95 12.91
N SER A 85 15.39 -0.16 12.21
CA SER A 85 15.64 -1.48 12.81
C SER A 85 16.94 -1.60 13.59
N SER A 86 17.92 -0.71 13.34
CA SER A 86 19.20 -0.70 14.08
C SER A 86 19.07 -0.20 15.52
N PHE A 87 17.93 0.39 15.89
CA PHE A 87 17.67 0.91 17.22
C PHE A 87 17.07 -0.13 18.20
N ALA A 88 16.97 -1.40 17.82
CA ALA A 88 16.45 -2.46 18.70
C ALA A 88 17.13 -2.48 20.08
N ASN A 89 18.44 -2.23 20.15
CA ASN A 89 19.21 -2.15 21.38
C ASN A 89 19.52 -0.71 21.86
N LYS A 90 18.87 0.30 21.24
CA LYS A 90 19.09 1.74 21.52
C LYS A 90 17.78 2.52 21.47
N LEU A 91 16.76 2.02 22.15
CA LEU A 91 15.41 2.60 22.11
C LEU A 91 15.35 4.06 22.60
N SER A 92 16.34 4.50 23.42
CA SER A 92 16.47 5.90 23.88
C SER A 92 16.67 6.89 22.73
N ASP A 93 17.31 6.47 21.65
CA ASP A 93 17.74 7.36 20.56
C ASP A 93 16.65 7.56 19.50
N ILE A 94 15.58 6.74 19.55
CA ILE A 94 14.46 6.81 18.61
C ILE A 94 13.77 8.18 18.57
N PRO A 95 13.50 8.86 19.70
CA PRO A 95 12.87 10.18 19.68
C PRO A 95 13.65 11.21 18.88
N GLU A 96 14.96 11.29 19.06
CA GLU A 96 15.83 12.21 18.32
C GLU A 96 15.84 11.86 16.83
N TYR A 97 15.98 10.58 16.50
CA TYR A 97 15.94 10.09 15.12
C TYR A 97 14.64 10.43 14.38
N ILE A 98 13.49 10.23 15.03
CA ILE A 98 12.17 10.57 14.45
C ILE A 98 12.01 12.10 14.34
N SER A 99 12.51 12.85 15.31
CA SER A 99 12.47 14.32 15.26
C SER A 99 13.32 14.87 14.12
N ALA A 100 14.50 14.31 13.87
CA ALA A 100 15.33 14.67 12.74
C ALA A 100 14.61 14.42 11.39
N LEU A 101 13.90 13.30 11.27
CA LEU A 101 13.12 12.98 10.07
C LEU A 101 11.93 13.92 9.84
N LEU A 102 11.21 14.31 10.89
CA LEU A 102 9.96 15.06 10.77
C LEU A 102 10.14 16.59 10.80
N SER A 103 11.34 17.10 11.10
CA SER A 103 11.64 18.54 11.22
C SER A 103 11.26 19.33 9.98
N ASP A 104 11.57 18.79 8.80
CA ASP A 104 11.28 19.46 7.52
C ASP A 104 9.77 19.48 7.22
N ALA A 105 9.06 18.39 7.53
CA ALA A 105 7.60 18.36 7.38
C ALA A 105 6.92 19.38 8.31
N GLU A 106 7.35 19.47 9.57
CA GLU A 106 6.80 20.42 10.53
C GLU A 106 6.99 21.87 10.12
N SER A 107 8.14 22.21 9.51
CA SER A 107 8.47 23.56 9.07
C SER A 107 7.77 23.98 7.77
N HIS A 108 7.44 23.04 6.87
CA HIS A 108 6.88 23.34 5.56
C HIS A 108 5.34 23.19 5.48
N ILE A 109 4.72 22.48 6.40
CA ILE A 109 3.25 22.33 6.45
C ILE A 109 2.65 23.42 7.35
N PRO A 110 1.71 24.27 6.85
CA PRO A 110 1.09 25.30 7.65
C PRO A 110 0.49 24.76 8.96
N LEU A 111 0.67 25.47 10.07
CA LEU A 111 0.18 25.06 11.39
C LEU A 111 -1.32 24.73 11.42
N SER A 112 -2.12 25.47 10.64
CA SER A 112 -3.57 25.24 10.49
C SER A 112 -3.89 23.93 9.78
N SER A 113 -2.98 23.42 8.92
CA SER A 113 -3.17 22.19 8.15
C SER A 113 -2.61 20.95 8.85
N GLN A 114 -1.71 21.11 9.84
CA GLN A 114 -1.09 19.98 10.55
C GLN A 114 -2.11 19.01 11.17
N PRO A 115 -3.20 19.47 11.87
CA PRO A 115 -4.16 18.55 12.49
C PRO A 115 -4.95 17.69 11.49
N SER A 116 -5.05 18.13 10.22
CA SER A 116 -5.69 17.40 9.13
C SER A 116 -4.72 16.65 8.23
N THR A 117 -3.40 16.76 8.48
CA THR A 117 -2.36 16.09 7.71
C THR A 117 -2.06 14.71 8.29
N PRO A 118 -2.42 13.61 7.60
CA PRO A 118 -2.09 12.26 8.04
C PRO A 118 -0.57 12.03 8.02
N LEU A 119 -0.05 11.40 9.08
CA LEU A 119 1.33 10.94 9.17
C LEU A 119 1.36 9.42 9.23
N PHE A 120 2.06 8.79 8.26
CA PHE A 120 2.33 7.36 8.25
C PHE A 120 3.83 7.10 8.37
N ILE A 121 4.20 6.16 9.26
CA ILE A 121 5.58 5.67 9.41
C ILE A 121 5.54 4.17 9.13
N MET A 122 6.05 3.77 7.98
CA MET A 122 5.98 2.40 7.50
C MET A 122 7.37 1.82 7.34
N ALA A 123 7.66 0.74 8.06
CA ALA A 123 8.96 0.08 7.97
C ALA A 123 8.90 -1.17 7.09
N THR A 124 9.99 -1.43 6.42
CA THR A 124 10.15 -2.51 5.45
C THR A 124 10.97 -3.69 6.00
N ALA A 125 11.74 -4.35 5.16
CA ALA A 125 12.46 -5.59 5.45
C ALA A 125 13.42 -5.51 6.65
N GLY A 126 14.02 -4.35 6.93
CA GLY A 126 14.88 -4.18 8.11
C GLY A 126 14.16 -4.55 9.41
N MET A 127 12.92 -4.10 9.57
CA MET A 127 12.09 -4.44 10.73
C MET A 127 11.63 -5.91 10.68
N ARG A 128 11.26 -6.43 9.50
CA ARG A 128 10.83 -7.84 9.35
C ARG A 128 11.90 -8.87 9.74
N LEU A 129 13.17 -8.47 9.79
CA LEU A 129 14.28 -9.32 10.26
C LEU A 129 14.44 -9.34 11.79
N LEU A 130 13.77 -8.44 12.52
CA LEU A 130 13.81 -8.41 13.98
C LEU A 130 12.78 -9.36 14.59
N THR A 131 13.01 -9.74 15.86
CA THR A 131 11.99 -10.44 16.64
C THR A 131 10.75 -9.58 16.82
N GLN A 132 9.59 -10.20 17.04
CA GLN A 132 8.35 -9.46 17.29
C GLN A 132 8.48 -8.54 18.52
N THR A 133 9.17 -9.01 19.57
CA THR A 133 9.41 -8.23 20.80
C THR A 133 10.19 -6.95 20.50
N ASP A 134 11.24 -7.03 19.68
CA ASP A 134 12.04 -5.85 19.32
C ASP A 134 11.23 -4.90 18.43
N GLN A 135 10.46 -5.42 17.47
CA GLN A 135 9.57 -4.60 16.66
C GLN A 135 8.56 -3.85 17.53
N ASP A 136 7.91 -4.54 18.47
CA ASP A 136 6.92 -3.94 19.37
C ASP A 136 7.53 -2.86 20.25
N ALA A 137 8.75 -3.08 20.76
CA ALA A 137 9.47 -2.10 21.56
C ALA A 137 9.80 -0.83 20.76
N ILE A 138 10.30 -0.97 19.53
CA ILE A 138 10.57 0.14 18.61
C ILE A 138 9.27 0.90 18.32
N TRP A 139 8.20 0.18 17.89
CA TRP A 139 6.94 0.82 17.55
C TRP A 139 6.27 1.53 18.72
N LYS A 140 6.35 0.95 19.93
CA LYS A 140 5.88 1.61 21.14
C LYS A 140 6.58 2.95 21.36
N ARG A 141 7.90 2.99 21.17
CA ARG A 141 8.69 4.21 21.35
C ARG A 141 8.39 5.26 20.29
N VAL A 142 8.31 4.86 19.01
CA VAL A 142 7.92 5.74 17.90
C VAL A 142 6.55 6.35 18.14
N ARG A 143 5.53 5.52 18.40
CA ARG A 143 4.14 5.96 18.60
C ARG A 143 4.00 6.92 19.78
N SER A 144 4.66 6.61 20.90
CA SER A 144 4.65 7.48 22.10
C SER A 144 5.24 8.85 21.78
N HIS A 145 6.39 8.89 21.09
CA HIS A 145 7.06 10.15 20.75
C HIS A 145 6.23 10.98 19.78
N VAL A 146 5.74 10.39 18.69
CA VAL A 146 4.94 11.10 17.70
C VAL A 146 3.68 11.72 18.33
N LYS A 147 2.94 10.95 19.14
CA LYS A 147 1.71 11.42 19.81
C LYS A 147 1.96 12.57 20.79
N SER A 148 3.09 12.57 21.48
CA SER A 148 3.39 13.62 22.46
C SER A 148 3.98 14.89 21.87
N THR A 149 4.56 14.81 20.67
CA THR A 149 5.38 15.89 20.11
C THR A 149 4.69 16.63 18.97
N TYR A 150 3.97 15.90 18.07
CA TYR A 150 3.44 16.47 16.84
C TYR A 150 1.91 16.62 16.84
N LYS A 151 1.42 17.61 16.10
CA LYS A 151 -0.02 17.87 15.91
C LYS A 151 -0.61 17.17 14.69
N PHE A 152 0.19 16.43 13.93
CA PHE A 152 -0.26 15.71 12.75
C PHE A 152 -1.36 14.69 13.07
N GLN A 153 -2.23 14.41 12.11
CA GLN A 153 -3.25 13.38 12.24
C GLN A 153 -2.57 11.99 12.32
N PHE A 154 -2.41 11.48 13.53
CA PHE A 154 -1.69 10.24 13.79
C PHE A 154 -2.50 9.26 14.66
N LYS A 155 -2.61 8.03 14.17
CA LYS A 155 -3.19 6.88 14.89
C LYS A 155 -2.10 5.83 15.11
N GLU A 156 -2.27 4.93 16.08
CA GLU A 156 -1.30 3.83 16.30
C GLU A 156 -1.11 2.94 15.08
N SER A 157 -2.20 2.71 14.34
CA SER A 157 -2.19 1.97 13.08
C SER A 157 -1.46 2.66 11.93
N HIS A 158 -1.02 3.91 12.09
CA HIS A 158 -0.22 4.62 11.10
C HIS A 158 1.28 4.34 11.19
N ALA A 159 1.75 3.73 12.29
CA ALA A 159 3.15 3.33 12.46
C ALA A 159 3.24 1.81 12.59
N TYR A 160 3.75 1.13 11.56
CA TYR A 160 3.76 -0.33 11.49
C TYR A 160 4.78 -0.87 10.47
N THR A 161 5.07 -2.16 10.58
CA THR A 161 5.89 -2.88 9.60
C THR A 161 4.99 -3.38 8.48
N ILE A 162 5.22 -2.92 7.24
CA ILE A 162 4.49 -3.42 6.07
C ILE A 162 4.96 -4.83 5.71
N SER A 163 4.04 -5.62 5.17
CA SER A 163 4.39 -6.92 4.58
C SER A 163 5.19 -6.73 3.30
N GLY A 164 5.95 -7.75 2.90
CA GLY A 164 6.66 -7.69 1.63
C GLY A 164 5.75 -7.65 0.41
N VAL A 165 4.53 -8.19 0.54
CA VAL A 165 3.49 -8.09 -0.50
C VAL A 165 2.98 -6.66 -0.63
N GLU A 166 2.73 -5.96 0.48
CA GLU A 166 2.35 -4.53 0.45
C GLU A 166 3.46 -3.68 -0.19
N GLU A 167 4.73 -3.92 0.18
CA GLU A 167 5.88 -3.21 -0.39
C GLU A 167 5.93 -3.38 -1.93
N GLY A 168 5.81 -4.62 -2.42
CA GLY A 168 5.77 -4.91 -3.85
C GLY A 168 4.54 -4.33 -4.56
N LEU A 169 3.36 -4.41 -3.93
CA LEU A 169 2.13 -3.82 -4.46
C LEU A 169 2.25 -2.29 -4.59
N PHE A 170 2.78 -1.62 -3.57
CA PHE A 170 2.96 -0.17 -3.58
C PHE A 170 3.99 0.26 -4.63
N GLY A 171 5.08 -0.48 -4.79
CA GLY A 171 6.04 -0.24 -5.86
C GLY A 171 5.41 -0.36 -7.25
N TRP A 172 4.62 -1.40 -7.49
CA TRP A 172 3.90 -1.59 -8.75
C TRP A 172 2.88 -0.46 -9.01
N ILE A 173 2.14 -0.03 -7.99
CA ILE A 173 1.22 1.11 -8.10
C ILE A 173 1.99 2.37 -8.49
N SER A 174 3.13 2.66 -7.86
CA SER A 174 3.96 3.83 -8.18
C SER A 174 4.41 3.85 -9.64
N VAL A 175 4.96 2.74 -10.13
CA VAL A 175 5.41 2.59 -11.53
C VAL A 175 4.28 2.89 -12.48
N ASN A 176 3.15 2.21 -12.34
CA ASN A 176 2.05 2.28 -13.30
C ASN A 176 1.29 3.61 -13.21
N TYR A 177 1.23 4.23 -12.04
CA TYR A 177 0.71 5.59 -11.88
C TYR A 177 1.56 6.62 -12.64
N LEU A 178 2.87 6.62 -12.41
CA LEU A 178 3.78 7.58 -13.05
C LEU A 178 3.85 7.38 -14.56
N LEU A 179 3.62 6.18 -15.07
CA LEU A 179 3.49 5.86 -16.48
C LEU A 179 2.10 6.20 -17.07
N GLY A 180 1.14 6.65 -16.24
CA GLY A 180 -0.22 6.95 -16.68
C GLY A 180 -1.04 5.72 -17.08
N LYS A 181 -0.64 4.49 -16.67
CA LYS A 181 -1.28 3.24 -17.07
C LYS A 181 -2.67 3.03 -16.46
N PHE A 182 -3.01 3.80 -15.44
CA PHE A 182 -4.33 3.77 -14.81
C PHE A 182 -5.39 4.62 -15.52
N ARG A 183 -5.00 5.41 -16.53
CA ARG A 183 -5.95 6.12 -17.38
C ARG A 183 -6.60 5.15 -18.35
N LEU A 184 -7.94 5.18 -18.41
CA LEU A 184 -8.69 4.41 -19.39
C LEU A 184 -8.57 5.06 -20.77
N LEU A 185 -8.38 4.25 -21.80
CA LEU A 185 -8.39 4.70 -23.19
C LEU A 185 -9.79 4.60 -23.79
N PRO A 186 -10.16 5.47 -24.75
CA PRO A 186 -11.37 5.28 -25.55
C PRO A 186 -11.33 3.94 -26.30
N GLY A 187 -12.44 3.21 -26.32
CA GLY A 187 -12.61 1.98 -27.07
C GLY A 187 -14.01 1.90 -27.65
N ASP A 188 -14.21 1.10 -28.69
CA ASP A 188 -15.48 0.99 -29.45
C ASP A 188 -16.67 0.57 -28.56
N ASN A 189 -16.41 -0.24 -27.53
CA ASN A 189 -17.43 -0.75 -26.60
C ASN A 189 -17.33 -0.10 -25.20
N GLY A 190 -16.71 1.08 -25.10
CA GLY A 190 -16.49 1.80 -23.85
C GLY A 190 -15.02 1.87 -23.42
N PRO A 191 -14.72 2.50 -22.25
CA PRO A 191 -13.35 2.70 -21.80
C PRO A 191 -12.58 1.40 -21.59
N VAL A 192 -11.34 1.34 -22.12
CA VAL A 192 -10.46 0.16 -22.09
C VAL A 192 -9.27 0.39 -21.17
N LYS A 193 -8.95 -0.62 -20.38
CA LYS A 193 -7.77 -0.65 -19.52
C LYS A 193 -6.49 -0.79 -20.34
N GLN A 194 -5.47 0.00 -19.99
CA GLN A 194 -4.15 -0.11 -20.61
C GLN A 194 -3.38 -1.33 -20.04
N PRO A 195 -2.51 -1.97 -20.84
CA PRO A 195 -1.53 -2.93 -20.33
C PRO A 195 -0.62 -2.26 -19.30
N THR A 196 -0.38 -2.95 -18.19
CA THR A 196 0.50 -2.47 -17.12
C THR A 196 1.90 -3.04 -17.25
N ASN A 197 2.86 -2.40 -16.58
CA ASN A 197 4.25 -2.81 -16.56
C ASN A 197 4.57 -3.55 -15.25
N GLY A 198 5.56 -4.44 -15.30
CA GLY A 198 6.07 -5.12 -14.15
C GLY A 198 7.03 -4.23 -13.34
N MET A 199 7.26 -4.61 -12.09
CA MET A 199 8.16 -3.93 -11.17
C MET A 199 9.08 -4.95 -10.48
N LEU A 200 10.35 -4.60 -10.39
CA LEU A 200 11.39 -5.27 -9.63
C LEU A 200 12.02 -4.26 -8.67
N ASP A 201 12.12 -4.60 -7.41
CA ASP A 201 12.82 -3.77 -6.42
C ASP A 201 13.78 -4.65 -5.62
N MET A 202 15.06 -4.30 -5.59
CA MET A 202 16.06 -4.96 -4.75
C MET A 202 16.58 -3.96 -3.74
N GLY A 203 15.98 -3.98 -2.55
CA GLY A 203 16.45 -3.18 -1.43
C GLY A 203 17.66 -3.80 -0.70
N GLY A 204 17.96 -3.28 0.50
CA GLY A 204 19.07 -3.80 1.30
C GLY A 204 18.80 -5.17 1.94
N ALA A 205 17.55 -5.48 2.32
CA ALA A 205 17.22 -6.68 3.07
C ALA A 205 16.21 -7.62 2.39
N SER A 206 15.44 -7.14 1.41
CA SER A 206 14.51 -7.95 0.61
C SER A 206 14.54 -7.55 -0.86
N MET A 207 14.01 -8.45 -1.71
CA MET A 207 13.76 -8.20 -3.12
C MET A 207 12.29 -8.45 -3.41
N GLN A 208 11.64 -7.60 -4.22
CA GLN A 208 10.26 -7.72 -4.65
C GLN A 208 10.14 -7.87 -6.14
N ILE A 209 9.12 -8.64 -6.56
CA ILE A 209 8.62 -8.67 -7.94
C ILE A 209 7.11 -8.50 -7.89
N ALA A 210 6.57 -7.64 -8.77
CA ALA A 210 5.14 -7.45 -8.91
C ALA A 210 4.76 -7.19 -10.37
N TYR A 211 3.74 -7.87 -10.86
CA TYR A 211 3.19 -7.69 -12.21
C TYR A 211 1.75 -8.18 -12.32
N GLU A 212 1.03 -7.65 -13.30
CA GLU A 212 -0.34 -8.07 -13.58
C GLU A 212 -0.37 -9.42 -14.30
N VAL A 213 -1.23 -10.32 -13.81
CA VAL A 213 -1.47 -11.63 -14.44
C VAL A 213 -2.69 -11.53 -15.36
N GLN A 214 -2.55 -12.00 -16.61
CA GLN A 214 -3.59 -11.88 -17.63
C GLN A 214 -4.73 -12.89 -17.46
N SER A 215 -4.42 -14.11 -17.01
CA SER A 215 -5.40 -15.14 -16.72
C SER A 215 -5.18 -15.68 -15.31
N THR A 216 -6.27 -15.81 -14.56
CA THR A 216 -6.25 -16.40 -13.22
C THR A 216 -7.01 -17.73 -13.18
N ASP A 217 -7.42 -18.24 -14.32
CA ASP A 217 -8.10 -19.53 -14.43
C ASP A 217 -7.15 -20.63 -13.95
N ASN A 218 -7.57 -21.36 -12.92
CA ASN A 218 -6.81 -22.42 -12.25
C ASN A 218 -5.63 -22.00 -11.37
N LEU A 219 -5.45 -20.68 -11.06
CA LEU A 219 -4.43 -20.24 -10.11
C LEU A 219 -4.97 -20.25 -8.67
N PRO A 220 -4.17 -20.71 -7.70
CA PRO A 220 -4.52 -20.54 -6.29
C PRO A 220 -4.69 -19.05 -5.94
N SER A 221 -5.80 -18.69 -5.29
CA SER A 221 -6.08 -17.31 -4.85
C SER A 221 -4.97 -16.75 -3.93
N SER A 222 -4.23 -17.61 -3.23
CA SER A 222 -3.09 -17.24 -2.39
C SER A 222 -1.88 -16.71 -3.17
N LEU A 223 -1.83 -16.92 -4.48
CA LEU A 223 -0.75 -16.40 -5.36
C LEU A 223 -1.09 -15.05 -5.98
N VAL A 224 -2.34 -14.62 -5.91
CA VAL A 224 -2.83 -13.42 -6.60
C VAL A 224 -3.32 -12.39 -5.58
N SER A 225 -2.82 -11.17 -5.71
CA SER A 225 -3.29 -10.01 -4.97
C SER A 225 -4.22 -9.18 -5.86
N GLU A 226 -5.33 -8.68 -5.32
CA GLU A 226 -6.24 -7.82 -6.08
C GLU A 226 -6.05 -6.35 -5.70
N PHE A 227 -6.00 -5.50 -6.71
CA PHE A 227 -6.01 -4.06 -6.57
C PHE A 227 -7.09 -3.46 -7.47
N SER A 228 -7.85 -2.49 -6.97
CA SER A 228 -8.89 -1.82 -7.74
C SER A 228 -8.83 -0.32 -7.52
N LEU A 229 -8.96 0.45 -8.59
CA LEU A 229 -9.05 1.92 -8.56
C LEU A 229 -10.48 2.44 -8.65
N THR A 230 -11.47 1.57 -8.90
CA THR A 230 -12.86 2.02 -9.07
C THR A 230 -13.53 2.39 -7.76
N ARG A 231 -14.27 3.50 -7.76
CA ARG A 231 -15.21 3.88 -6.68
C ARG A 231 -16.43 2.96 -6.69
N ASN A 232 -16.89 2.57 -7.88
CA ASN A 232 -18.06 1.72 -8.03
C ASN A 232 -17.65 0.25 -8.00
N TRP A 233 -18.11 -0.48 -6.99
CA TRP A 233 -17.89 -1.92 -6.82
C TRP A 233 -18.31 -2.77 -8.03
N PHE A 234 -19.24 -2.27 -8.83
CA PHE A 234 -19.74 -2.93 -10.05
C PHE A 234 -18.91 -2.67 -11.31
N SER A 235 -18.00 -1.70 -11.28
CA SER A 235 -17.12 -1.43 -12.42
C SER A 235 -15.91 -2.38 -12.39
N THR A 236 -15.81 -3.24 -13.39
CA THR A 236 -14.69 -4.19 -13.57
C THR A 236 -13.48 -3.58 -14.26
N ASN A 237 -13.64 -2.39 -14.87
CA ASN A 237 -12.67 -1.82 -15.82
C ASN A 237 -11.35 -1.34 -15.22
N GLN A 238 -11.23 -1.27 -13.89
CA GLN A 238 -9.98 -0.87 -13.21
C GLN A 238 -9.62 -1.81 -12.05
N ARG A 239 -9.91 -3.09 -12.22
CA ARG A 239 -9.43 -4.15 -11.33
C ARG A 239 -8.19 -4.79 -11.93
N TYR A 240 -7.20 -4.99 -11.08
CA TYR A 240 -5.91 -5.57 -11.42
C TYR A 240 -5.68 -6.79 -10.54
N LYS A 241 -5.32 -7.90 -11.16
CA LYS A 241 -4.92 -9.13 -10.50
C LYS A 241 -3.42 -9.25 -10.62
N LEU A 242 -2.72 -9.26 -9.52
CA LEU A 242 -1.28 -9.13 -9.47
C LEU A 242 -0.65 -10.36 -8.85
N TYR A 243 0.40 -10.86 -9.47
CA TYR A 243 1.39 -11.68 -8.78
C TYR A 243 2.34 -10.73 -8.04
N VAL A 244 2.43 -10.88 -6.72
CA VAL A 244 3.33 -10.09 -5.89
C VAL A 244 4.08 -11.00 -4.94
N LYS A 245 5.41 -10.99 -4.99
CA LYS A 245 6.27 -11.73 -4.06
C LYS A 245 7.37 -10.85 -3.51
N SER A 246 7.76 -11.17 -2.29
CA SER A 246 8.91 -10.58 -1.61
C SER A 246 9.79 -11.67 -1.03
N TYR A 247 11.07 -11.57 -1.33
CA TYR A 247 12.10 -12.51 -0.91
C TYR A 247 12.91 -11.86 0.22
N LEU A 248 12.50 -12.09 1.46
CA LEU A 248 13.20 -11.61 2.66
C LEU A 248 14.56 -12.33 2.80
N GLY A 249 15.63 -11.58 3.07
CA GLY A 249 16.99 -12.09 3.10
C GLY A 249 17.70 -12.11 1.74
N TYR A 250 17.00 -11.72 0.66
CA TYR A 250 17.51 -11.65 -0.71
C TYR A 250 17.68 -10.20 -1.21
N GLY A 251 17.59 -9.20 -0.35
CA GLY A 251 18.10 -7.86 -0.65
C GLY A 251 19.63 -7.83 -0.61
N MET A 252 20.24 -6.88 -1.29
CA MET A 252 21.67 -6.84 -1.60
C MET A 252 22.57 -7.01 -0.37
N ASN A 253 22.28 -6.27 0.72
CA ASN A 253 23.10 -6.31 1.93
C ASN A 253 22.88 -7.60 2.75
N ALA A 254 21.63 -8.08 2.81
CA ALA A 254 21.30 -9.32 3.50
C ALA A 254 21.91 -10.53 2.77
N PHE A 255 21.84 -10.52 1.43
CA PHE A 255 22.43 -11.59 0.63
C PHE A 255 23.95 -11.57 0.66
N ARG A 256 24.60 -10.38 0.73
CA ARG A 256 26.05 -10.28 0.95
C ARG A 256 26.45 -10.96 2.26
N ARG A 257 25.74 -10.72 3.36
CA ARG A 257 26.01 -11.39 4.64
C ARG A 257 25.84 -12.91 4.56
N LYS A 258 24.78 -13.38 3.85
CA LYS A 258 24.57 -14.80 3.58
C LYS A 258 25.73 -15.42 2.79
N TYR A 259 26.22 -14.71 1.79
CA TYR A 259 27.37 -15.12 0.98
C TYR A 259 28.67 -15.17 1.80
N GLU A 260 28.97 -14.16 2.61
CA GLU A 260 30.13 -14.15 3.50
C GLU A 260 30.08 -15.30 4.51
N GLN A 261 28.91 -15.58 5.08
CA GLN A 261 28.70 -16.73 5.95
C GLN A 261 28.99 -18.06 5.22
N TYR A 262 28.49 -18.20 3.98
CA TYR A 262 28.75 -19.37 3.15
C TYR A 262 30.24 -19.56 2.89
N LEU A 263 30.98 -18.52 2.53
CA LEU A 263 32.44 -18.60 2.34
C LEU A 263 33.14 -18.99 3.63
N PHE A 264 32.72 -18.47 4.77
CA PHE A 264 33.28 -18.84 6.06
C PHE A 264 33.04 -20.30 6.40
N GLU A 265 31.87 -20.86 6.13
CA GLU A 265 31.53 -22.26 6.36
C GLU A 265 32.34 -23.20 5.44
N MET A 266 32.48 -22.81 4.17
CA MET A 266 33.19 -23.62 3.18
C MET A 266 34.73 -23.59 3.35
N PHE A 267 35.31 -22.45 3.70
CA PHE A 267 36.76 -22.25 3.63
C PHE A 267 37.39 -21.78 4.95
N GLY A 268 36.58 -21.33 5.92
CA GLY A 268 37.06 -20.72 7.16
C GLY A 268 37.28 -21.69 8.32
N ILE A 269 36.77 -22.93 8.24
CA ILE A 269 36.88 -23.93 9.32
C ILE A 269 37.84 -25.03 8.90
N ASN A 270 39.06 -24.97 9.38
CA ASN A 270 39.97 -26.08 9.23
C ASN A 270 39.65 -27.12 10.32
N ASN A 271 38.94 -28.22 9.91
CA ASN A 271 38.44 -29.27 10.81
C ASN A 271 39.52 -29.99 11.62
N SER A 272 40.79 -29.81 11.28
CA SER A 272 41.90 -30.49 11.94
C SER A 272 42.59 -29.71 13.07
N SER A 273 42.37 -28.41 13.23
CA SER A 273 43.14 -27.62 14.18
C SER A 273 42.35 -26.67 15.10
N LYS A 274 40.99 -26.60 15.01
CA LYS A 274 40.19 -25.59 15.69
C LYS A 274 40.65 -24.13 15.44
N GLN A 275 41.59 -23.95 14.51
CA GLN A 275 42.12 -22.65 14.15
C GLN A 275 41.24 -22.04 13.05
N LYS A 276 40.48 -21.00 13.38
CA LYS A 276 39.62 -20.29 12.45
C LYS A 276 40.49 -19.48 11.49
N ALA A 277 40.26 -19.61 10.19
CA ALA A 277 40.97 -18.79 9.22
C ALA A 277 40.61 -17.33 9.42
N SER A 278 41.60 -16.49 9.66
CA SER A 278 41.42 -15.02 9.75
C SER A 278 41.31 -14.38 8.36
N LYS A 279 41.66 -15.12 7.29
CA LYS A 279 41.64 -14.64 5.91
C LYS A 279 41.00 -15.66 4.98
N ILE A 280 40.07 -15.19 4.13
CA ILE A 280 39.35 -15.99 3.15
C ILE A 280 39.46 -15.29 1.79
N GLU A 281 39.77 -16.04 0.74
CA GLU A 281 39.69 -15.53 -0.63
C GLU A 281 38.24 -15.37 -1.05
N ASP A 282 37.92 -14.22 -1.64
CA ASP A 282 36.58 -13.89 -2.12
C ASP A 282 36.63 -13.59 -3.62
N PRO A 283 36.11 -14.48 -4.46
CA PRO A 283 36.09 -14.26 -5.90
C PRO A 283 35.13 -13.16 -6.35
N CYS A 284 34.22 -12.74 -5.49
CA CYS A 284 33.27 -11.66 -5.75
C CYS A 284 33.78 -10.27 -5.36
N LEU A 285 35.02 -10.14 -4.89
CA LEU A 285 35.68 -8.86 -4.67
C LEU A 285 36.75 -8.63 -5.74
N LEU A 286 36.97 -7.39 -6.11
CA LEU A 286 38.05 -7.02 -7.05
C LEU A 286 39.40 -7.43 -6.49
N GLU A 287 40.32 -7.85 -7.36
CA GLU A 287 41.65 -8.31 -6.94
C GLU A 287 42.36 -7.25 -6.07
N GLY A 288 42.87 -7.71 -4.93
CA GLY A 288 43.58 -6.84 -3.97
C GLY A 288 42.68 -6.04 -3.04
N PHE A 289 41.34 -6.00 -3.25
CA PHE A 289 40.44 -5.37 -2.29
C PHE A 289 40.26 -6.25 -1.05
N ASN A 290 40.32 -5.62 0.11
CA ASN A 290 40.12 -6.29 1.38
C ASN A 290 38.95 -5.70 2.14
N VAL A 291 38.12 -6.56 2.72
CA VAL A 291 37.03 -6.16 3.62
C VAL A 291 37.05 -7.03 4.88
N ILE A 292 36.81 -6.43 6.03
CA ILE A 292 36.67 -7.13 7.29
C ILE A 292 35.19 -7.16 7.64
N SER A 293 34.66 -8.37 7.87
CA SER A 293 33.27 -8.58 8.29
C SER A 293 33.20 -9.35 9.60
N GLU A 294 32.23 -9.02 10.43
CA GLU A 294 31.87 -9.83 11.60
C GLU A 294 30.88 -10.93 11.17
N ILE A 295 31.28 -12.17 11.34
CA ILE A 295 30.47 -13.35 11.02
C ILE A 295 29.94 -13.96 12.30
N SER A 296 28.65 -14.23 12.31
CA SER A 296 27.99 -15.05 13.33
C SER A 296 27.69 -16.43 12.72
N PRO A 297 28.08 -17.56 13.35
CA PRO A 297 27.93 -18.89 12.76
C PRO A 297 26.48 -19.41 12.67
N ARG A 298 25.48 -18.56 12.66
CA ARG A 298 24.07 -18.94 12.54
C ARG A 298 23.43 -18.35 11.28
N PRO A 299 22.59 -19.12 10.57
CA PRO A 299 21.97 -18.66 9.34
C PRO A 299 21.03 -17.48 9.57
N VAL A 300 21.22 -16.43 8.79
CA VAL A 300 20.46 -15.16 8.83
C VAL A 300 19.15 -15.27 8.03
N ILE A 301 18.61 -16.45 7.79
CA ILE A 301 17.43 -16.59 6.90
C ILE A 301 16.26 -17.23 7.62
N GLY A 302 15.21 -16.44 7.82
CA GLY A 302 13.87 -16.91 8.14
C GLY A 302 13.64 -17.44 9.56
N GLN A 303 14.63 -17.43 10.44
CA GLN A 303 14.47 -17.77 11.85
C GLN A 303 14.90 -16.61 12.73
N MET A 304 14.13 -16.37 13.79
CA MET A 304 14.44 -15.38 14.84
C MET A 304 15.93 -15.44 15.20
N LEU A 305 16.58 -14.28 15.15
CA LEU A 305 17.96 -14.11 15.58
C LEU A 305 18.02 -14.34 17.11
N GLU A 306 18.31 -15.58 17.52
CA GLU A 306 18.85 -15.75 18.85
C GLU A 306 20.26 -15.14 18.90
N PRO A 307 20.64 -14.46 19.98
CA PRO A 307 21.95 -13.84 20.09
C PRO A 307 23.04 -14.89 19.85
N ALA A 308 23.86 -14.66 18.82
CA ALA A 308 24.99 -15.54 18.53
C ALA A 308 25.97 -15.50 19.70
N SER A 309 26.34 -16.64 20.23
CA SER A 309 27.25 -16.76 21.36
C SER A 309 28.70 -16.38 21.01
N GLU A 310 29.05 -16.36 19.73
CA GLU A 310 30.39 -16.01 19.25
C GLU A 310 30.33 -15.23 17.93
N LYS A 311 31.06 -14.13 17.83
CA LYS A 311 31.30 -13.38 16.61
C LYS A 311 32.75 -13.56 16.18
N PHE A 312 32.97 -13.72 14.87
CA PHE A 312 34.28 -13.86 14.28
C PHE A 312 34.57 -12.68 13.35
N SER A 313 35.71 -12.04 13.54
CA SER A 313 36.21 -11.04 12.60
C SER A 313 37.01 -11.77 11.51
N VAL A 314 36.53 -11.68 10.27
CA VAL A 314 37.11 -12.36 9.11
C VAL A 314 37.49 -11.33 8.06
N GLN A 315 38.72 -11.42 7.55
CA GLN A 315 39.18 -10.63 6.41
C GLN A 315 38.90 -11.41 5.11
N TYR A 316 38.09 -10.83 4.23
CA TYR A 316 37.88 -11.32 2.88
C TYR A 316 38.81 -10.57 1.93
N THR A 317 39.57 -11.30 1.11
CA THR A 317 40.53 -10.75 0.14
C THR A 317 40.07 -11.07 -1.28
N GLY A 318 39.89 -10.05 -2.09
CA GLY A 318 39.40 -10.15 -3.45
C GLY A 318 40.36 -10.88 -4.40
N THR A 319 39.80 -11.75 -5.25
CA THR A 319 40.53 -12.42 -6.33
C THR A 319 39.96 -12.11 -7.71
N GLY A 320 38.89 -11.33 -7.81
CA GLY A 320 38.37 -10.79 -9.06
C GLY A 320 37.91 -11.84 -10.10
N ASN A 321 37.30 -12.95 -9.67
CA ASN A 321 36.93 -14.05 -10.56
C ASN A 321 35.39 -14.16 -10.67
N MET A 322 34.81 -13.65 -11.74
CA MET A 322 33.36 -13.63 -12.00
C MET A 322 32.76 -15.04 -11.98
N ASP A 323 33.40 -16.02 -12.68
CA ASP A 323 32.86 -17.36 -12.82
C ASP A 323 32.73 -18.07 -11.46
N LYS A 324 33.78 -17.99 -10.64
CA LYS A 324 33.78 -18.53 -9.28
C LYS A 324 32.80 -17.75 -8.38
N CYS A 325 32.69 -16.46 -8.58
CA CYS A 325 31.70 -15.64 -7.86
C CYS A 325 30.29 -16.14 -8.13
N MET A 326 29.90 -16.30 -9.40
CA MET A 326 28.58 -16.79 -9.78
C MET A 326 28.36 -18.23 -9.29
N GLN A 327 29.34 -19.11 -9.41
CA GLN A 327 29.28 -20.50 -8.88
C GLN A 327 29.00 -20.55 -7.37
N ASN A 328 29.52 -19.60 -6.61
CA ASN A 328 29.28 -19.51 -5.16
C ASN A 328 27.95 -18.82 -4.81
N VAL A 329 27.48 -17.91 -5.65
CA VAL A 329 26.22 -17.17 -5.46
C VAL A 329 25.00 -18.05 -5.78
N GLU A 330 25.05 -18.80 -6.87
CA GLU A 330 23.90 -19.54 -7.40
C GLU A 330 23.28 -20.56 -6.42
N PRO A 331 24.05 -21.38 -5.70
CA PRO A 331 23.48 -22.32 -4.72
C PRO A 331 22.69 -21.62 -3.61
N LEU A 332 23.05 -20.38 -3.30
CA LEU A 332 22.40 -19.58 -2.26
C LEU A 332 21.03 -19.02 -2.69
N LEU A 333 20.68 -19.12 -3.96
CA LEU A 333 19.33 -18.79 -4.45
C LEU A 333 18.29 -19.83 -4.01
N ASN A 334 18.74 -21.03 -3.60
CA ASN A 334 17.91 -22.12 -3.09
C ASN A 334 16.81 -22.52 -4.07
N LEU A 335 17.22 -22.99 -5.26
CA LEU A 335 16.33 -23.37 -6.38
C LEU A 335 16.15 -24.90 -6.43
N ASN A 336 15.53 -25.50 -5.40
CA ASN A 336 15.43 -26.96 -5.27
C ASN A 336 14.25 -27.56 -6.07
N GLN A 337 13.40 -26.72 -6.69
CA GLN A 337 12.23 -27.14 -7.47
C GLN A 337 11.21 -27.95 -6.65
N SER A 338 11.08 -27.65 -5.35
CA SER A 338 10.17 -28.34 -4.44
C SER A 338 8.79 -27.68 -4.30
N CYS A 339 8.58 -26.51 -4.90
CA CYS A 339 7.31 -25.81 -4.88
C CYS A 339 6.24 -26.50 -5.75
N SER A 340 4.97 -26.22 -5.49
CA SER A 340 3.85 -26.71 -6.31
C SER A 340 2.78 -25.62 -6.41
N PRO A 341 2.35 -25.25 -7.63
CA PRO A 341 2.83 -25.72 -8.93
C PRO A 341 4.21 -25.16 -9.31
N LEU A 342 4.89 -25.80 -10.26
CA LEU A 342 6.09 -25.28 -10.89
C LEU A 342 5.75 -24.12 -11.85
N PRO A 343 6.71 -23.20 -12.17
CA PRO A 343 8.12 -23.19 -11.74
C PRO A 343 8.34 -22.59 -10.36
N CYS A 344 9.47 -22.97 -9.74
CA CYS A 344 9.94 -22.39 -8.48
C CYS A 344 10.97 -21.29 -8.74
N ALA A 345 10.74 -20.12 -8.20
CA ALA A 345 11.73 -19.06 -8.10
C ALA A 345 12.61 -19.20 -6.85
N ILE A 346 13.35 -18.16 -6.54
CA ILE A 346 14.20 -18.04 -5.35
C ILE A 346 13.49 -18.61 -4.11
N ASN A 347 14.23 -19.40 -3.34
CA ASN A 347 13.77 -20.00 -2.08
C ASN A 347 12.52 -20.87 -2.24
N ASP A 348 12.46 -21.60 -3.37
CA ASP A 348 11.35 -22.50 -3.73
C ASP A 348 9.95 -21.84 -3.68
N VAL A 349 9.87 -20.54 -3.94
CA VAL A 349 8.59 -19.84 -4.03
C VAL A 349 8.00 -20.05 -5.41
N VAL A 350 6.74 -20.45 -5.48
CA VAL A 350 6.02 -20.57 -6.77
C VAL A 350 6.05 -19.22 -7.49
N GLN A 351 6.47 -19.22 -8.75
CA GLN A 351 6.40 -18.05 -9.62
C GLN A 351 5.50 -18.33 -10.82
N LEU A 352 4.61 -17.39 -11.10
CA LEU A 352 3.85 -17.38 -12.34
C LEU A 352 4.72 -16.72 -13.42
N ASP A 353 4.70 -17.25 -14.62
CA ASP A 353 5.43 -16.64 -15.71
C ASP A 353 4.71 -15.35 -16.19
N PRO A 354 5.39 -14.20 -16.18
CA PRO A 354 4.87 -13.01 -16.83
C PRO A 354 4.90 -13.15 -18.34
N ASP A 355 4.16 -12.32 -19.06
CA ASP A 355 4.30 -12.22 -20.51
C ASP A 355 5.63 -11.52 -20.87
N PHE A 356 6.71 -12.27 -20.90
CA PHE A 356 8.05 -11.77 -21.25
C PHE A 356 8.13 -11.14 -22.65
N ASN A 357 7.18 -11.46 -23.55
CA ASN A 357 7.20 -10.94 -24.92
C ASN A 357 6.67 -9.50 -25.01
N SER A 358 5.72 -9.12 -24.14
CA SER A 358 5.07 -7.81 -24.20
C SER A 358 5.38 -6.92 -23.01
N MET A 359 5.61 -7.50 -21.82
CA MET A 359 5.72 -6.74 -20.58
C MET A 359 7.13 -6.17 -20.37
N GLU A 360 7.21 -4.87 -20.12
CA GLU A 360 8.41 -4.20 -19.63
C GLU A 360 8.46 -4.31 -18.10
N PHE A 361 9.66 -4.47 -17.55
CA PHE A 361 9.90 -4.43 -16.12
C PHE A 361 10.76 -3.25 -15.72
N TYR A 362 10.29 -2.47 -14.77
CA TYR A 362 11.02 -1.36 -14.17
C TYR A 362 11.81 -1.86 -12.97
N GLY A 363 13.13 -1.71 -13.06
CA GLY A 363 14.09 -2.17 -12.03
C GLY A 363 14.51 -1.00 -11.12
N LEU A 364 14.13 -1.09 -9.84
CA LEU A 364 14.34 -0.08 -8.82
C LEU A 364 15.53 -0.41 -7.93
N SER A 365 15.98 0.56 -7.16
CA SER A 365 17.02 0.43 -6.12
C SER A 365 18.31 -0.22 -6.66
N GLU A 366 18.75 -1.37 -6.17
CA GLU A 366 19.99 -2.00 -6.60
C GLU A 366 19.96 -2.47 -8.06
N PHE A 367 18.80 -2.69 -8.68
CA PHE A 367 18.73 -2.88 -10.14
C PHE A 367 19.27 -1.64 -10.88
N TYR A 368 18.90 -0.45 -10.45
CA TYR A 368 19.43 0.77 -11.03
C TYR A 368 20.89 1.00 -10.63
N TYR A 369 21.20 1.03 -9.32
CA TYR A 369 22.54 1.42 -8.84
C TYR A 369 23.65 0.50 -9.35
N THR A 370 23.37 -0.80 -9.45
CA THR A 370 24.33 -1.77 -9.96
C THR A 370 24.55 -1.60 -11.46
N LEU A 371 23.46 -1.52 -12.25
CA LEU A 371 23.57 -1.36 -13.71
C LEU A 371 24.08 0.04 -14.10
N GLU A 372 23.79 1.07 -13.33
CA GLU A 372 24.38 2.41 -13.51
C GLU A 372 25.91 2.37 -13.32
N THR A 373 26.38 1.68 -12.29
CA THR A 373 27.80 1.49 -12.05
C THR A 373 28.52 0.78 -13.21
N LEU A 374 27.82 -0.15 -13.87
CA LEU A 374 28.30 -0.82 -15.07
C LEU A 374 28.08 0.00 -16.34
N LYS A 375 27.46 1.20 -16.27
CA LYS A 375 27.08 2.04 -17.41
C LYS A 375 26.08 1.33 -18.34
N MET A 376 25.17 0.54 -17.80
CA MET A 376 24.17 -0.29 -18.49
C MET A 376 22.73 0.15 -18.16
N ILE A 377 22.49 1.46 -18.08
CA ILE A 377 21.18 2.09 -17.90
C ILE A 377 20.71 2.80 -19.17
N PRO A 378 19.42 3.14 -19.33
CA PRO A 378 18.92 3.90 -20.47
C PRO A 378 19.80 5.13 -20.81
N PRO A 379 20.05 5.42 -22.10
CA PRO A 379 19.42 4.82 -23.29
C PRO A 379 19.98 3.45 -23.72
N VAL A 380 20.90 2.84 -22.95
CA VAL A 380 21.42 1.50 -23.25
C VAL A 380 20.32 0.49 -22.96
N GLN A 381 19.91 -0.29 -23.97
CA GLN A 381 18.96 -1.37 -23.81
C GLN A 381 19.61 -2.53 -23.04
N TYR A 382 18.87 -3.12 -22.10
CA TYR A 382 19.35 -4.28 -21.38
C TYR A 382 19.64 -5.45 -22.33
N ASN A 383 20.82 -6.04 -22.18
CA ASN A 383 21.22 -7.22 -22.94
C ASN A 383 22.10 -8.11 -22.08
N TYR A 384 21.67 -9.34 -21.85
CA TYR A 384 22.32 -10.29 -20.95
C TYR A 384 23.82 -10.50 -21.25
N SER A 385 24.16 -10.78 -22.53
CA SER A 385 25.56 -11.03 -22.94
C SER A 385 26.44 -9.80 -22.74
N SER A 386 25.91 -8.60 -23.01
CA SER A 386 26.63 -7.35 -22.81
C SER A 386 26.85 -7.04 -21.32
N VAL A 387 25.86 -7.35 -20.48
CA VAL A 387 25.97 -7.19 -19.03
C VAL A 387 27.01 -8.17 -18.47
N LEU A 388 26.99 -9.46 -18.88
CA LEU A 388 27.99 -10.45 -18.44
C LEU A 388 29.40 -10.01 -18.79
N ARG A 389 29.63 -9.59 -20.03
CA ARG A 389 30.94 -9.08 -20.45
C ARG A 389 31.39 -7.91 -19.60
N LYS A 390 30.46 -7.01 -19.24
CA LYS A 390 30.76 -5.84 -18.40
C LYS A 390 31.07 -6.21 -16.96
N ILE A 391 30.43 -7.25 -16.44
CA ILE A 391 30.73 -7.82 -15.13
C ILE A 391 32.14 -8.44 -15.13
N GLU A 392 32.46 -9.24 -16.13
CA GLU A 392 33.77 -9.86 -16.28
C GLU A 392 34.89 -8.83 -16.35
N GLU A 393 34.76 -7.81 -17.23
CA GLU A 393 35.69 -6.69 -17.33
C GLU A 393 35.89 -5.98 -15.99
N THR A 394 34.78 -5.76 -15.24
CA THR A 394 34.82 -5.07 -13.97
C THR A 394 35.45 -5.93 -12.87
N CYS A 395 35.04 -7.21 -12.75
CA CYS A 395 35.56 -8.12 -11.75
C CYS A 395 37.06 -8.35 -11.89
N SER A 396 37.55 -8.51 -13.13
CA SER A 396 38.97 -8.72 -13.43
C SER A 396 39.85 -7.47 -13.29
N THR A 397 39.25 -6.29 -13.09
CA THR A 397 40.01 -5.05 -12.86
C THR A 397 40.58 -5.01 -11.45
N PRO A 398 41.91 -4.88 -11.24
CA PRO A 398 42.49 -4.72 -9.92
C PRO A 398 41.91 -3.52 -9.17
N TRP A 399 41.73 -3.64 -7.86
CA TRP A 399 41.12 -2.62 -7.02
C TRP A 399 41.74 -1.23 -7.17
N GLU A 400 43.08 -1.15 -7.16
CA GLU A 400 43.78 0.13 -7.28
C GLU A 400 43.52 0.82 -8.63
N THR A 401 43.43 0.03 -9.71
CA THR A 401 43.10 0.53 -11.05
C THR A 401 41.66 1.02 -11.08
N TYR A 402 40.72 0.26 -10.54
CA TYR A 402 39.31 0.64 -10.44
C TYR A 402 39.14 1.93 -9.62
N LEU A 403 39.77 2.01 -8.44
CA LEU A 403 39.73 3.18 -7.56
C LEU A 403 40.30 4.42 -8.25
N SER A 404 41.45 4.29 -8.95
CA SER A 404 42.08 5.40 -9.67
C SER A 404 41.18 5.92 -10.81
N THR A 405 40.48 5.04 -11.50
CA THR A 405 39.52 5.39 -12.56
C THR A 405 38.34 6.16 -12.00
N LEU A 406 37.73 5.67 -10.91
CA LEU A 406 36.63 6.36 -10.26
C LEU A 406 37.05 7.75 -9.73
N ARG A 407 38.27 7.90 -9.23
CA ARG A 407 38.79 9.17 -8.76
C ARG A 407 38.98 10.18 -9.89
N LYS A 408 39.44 9.73 -11.06
CA LYS A 408 39.56 10.57 -12.29
C LYS A 408 38.19 11.00 -12.81
N GLU A 409 37.21 10.14 -12.75
CA GLU A 409 35.85 10.45 -13.23
C GLU A 409 35.08 11.38 -12.26
N ASN A 410 35.50 11.49 -10.98
CA ASN A 410 34.80 12.23 -9.92
C ASN A 410 35.71 13.26 -9.21
N THR A 411 36.44 14.04 -9.99
CA THR A 411 37.40 15.04 -9.46
C THR A 411 36.77 16.19 -8.69
N ASN A 412 35.47 16.42 -8.86
CA ASN A 412 34.69 17.47 -8.19
C ASN A 412 34.19 17.08 -6.79
N LEU A 413 34.34 15.81 -6.37
CA LEU A 413 33.92 15.37 -5.05
C LEU A 413 35.00 15.70 -4.00
N SER A 414 34.57 16.19 -2.83
CA SER A 414 35.43 16.24 -1.66
C SER A 414 35.84 14.83 -1.24
N GLU A 415 36.96 14.69 -0.48
CA GLU A 415 37.43 13.38 -0.05
C GLU A 415 36.38 12.62 0.79
N GLU A 416 35.63 13.29 1.64
CA GLU A 416 34.54 12.70 2.41
C GLU A 416 33.43 12.17 1.53
N LYS A 417 32.98 12.98 0.55
CA LYS A 417 31.96 12.58 -0.43
C LYS A 417 32.46 11.45 -1.32
N PHE A 418 33.73 11.48 -1.71
CA PHE A 418 34.30 10.39 -2.51
C PHE A 418 34.37 9.08 -1.73
N ASN A 419 34.76 9.11 -0.45
CA ASN A 419 34.78 7.92 0.40
C ASN A 419 33.37 7.34 0.61
N SER A 420 32.36 8.19 0.80
CA SER A 420 30.96 7.76 0.81
C SER A 420 30.54 7.12 -0.51
N PHE A 421 30.88 7.75 -1.64
CA PHE A 421 30.60 7.24 -2.98
C PHE A 421 31.24 5.86 -3.21
N ILE A 422 32.51 5.68 -2.86
CA ILE A 422 33.22 4.40 -2.94
C ILE A 422 32.55 3.34 -2.09
N GLY A 423 32.00 3.71 -0.94
CA GLY A 423 31.24 2.81 -0.06
C GLY A 423 30.13 2.03 -0.82
N PHE A 424 29.50 2.66 -1.81
CA PHE A 424 28.48 2.04 -2.67
C PHE A 424 29.05 1.21 -3.82
N LYS A 425 30.27 1.54 -4.31
CA LYS A 425 30.88 0.97 -5.51
C LYS A 425 31.82 -0.22 -5.22
N LYS A 426 32.39 -0.31 -4.03
CA LYS A 426 33.43 -1.29 -3.65
C LYS A 426 33.03 -2.77 -3.78
N LEU A 427 31.73 -3.09 -3.78
CA LEU A 427 31.22 -4.46 -3.91
C LEU A 427 30.66 -4.74 -5.30
N ILE A 428 31.03 -3.99 -6.31
CA ILE A 428 30.38 -4.02 -7.63
C ILE A 428 30.44 -5.42 -8.29
N CYS A 429 31.53 -6.14 -8.16
CA CYS A 429 31.65 -7.49 -8.72
C CYS A 429 30.61 -8.43 -8.08
N PHE A 430 30.48 -8.42 -6.74
CA PHE A 430 29.45 -9.17 -6.04
C PHE A 430 28.04 -8.73 -6.43
N LYS A 431 27.77 -7.41 -6.37
CA LYS A 431 26.46 -6.87 -6.65
C LYS A 431 25.96 -7.25 -8.04
N ALA A 432 26.80 -7.12 -9.03
CA ALA A 432 26.46 -7.40 -10.42
C ALA A 432 26.28 -8.89 -10.70
N SER A 433 27.18 -9.74 -10.19
CA SER A 433 27.07 -11.20 -10.31
C SER A 433 25.82 -11.73 -9.62
N TYR A 434 25.51 -11.24 -8.42
CA TYR A 434 24.29 -11.62 -7.70
C TYR A 434 23.03 -11.12 -8.40
N LEU A 435 22.98 -9.85 -8.82
CA LEU A 435 21.81 -9.27 -9.52
C LEU A 435 21.45 -10.09 -10.77
N VAL A 436 22.44 -10.40 -11.61
CA VAL A 436 22.21 -11.16 -12.85
C VAL A 436 21.80 -12.59 -12.56
N SER A 437 22.42 -13.26 -11.57
CA SER A 437 22.03 -14.61 -11.15
C SER A 437 20.61 -14.62 -10.56
N ALA A 438 20.26 -13.65 -9.71
CA ALA A 438 18.91 -13.50 -9.16
C ALA A 438 17.87 -13.26 -10.25
N PHE A 439 18.19 -12.41 -11.23
CA PHE A 439 17.27 -12.04 -12.31
C PHE A 439 17.00 -13.20 -13.27
N HIS A 440 18.05 -13.80 -13.82
CA HIS A 440 17.88 -14.82 -14.86
C HIS A 440 17.65 -16.24 -14.29
N LYS A 441 18.39 -16.64 -13.25
CA LYS A 441 18.23 -17.98 -12.65
C LYS A 441 17.19 -18.00 -11.54
N GLY A 442 17.21 -16.95 -10.71
CA GLY A 442 16.32 -16.85 -9.56
C GLY A 442 14.88 -16.53 -9.90
N LEU A 443 14.66 -15.60 -10.83
CA LEU A 443 13.32 -15.11 -11.26
C LEU A 443 12.94 -15.57 -12.68
N HIS A 444 13.75 -16.44 -13.30
CA HIS A 444 13.51 -17.08 -14.62
C HIS A 444 13.32 -16.12 -15.78
N PHE A 445 13.87 -14.90 -15.73
CA PHE A 445 13.85 -14.03 -16.89
C PHE A 445 14.72 -14.64 -18.01
N PRO A 446 14.17 -14.83 -19.23
CA PRO A 446 14.91 -15.41 -20.33
C PRO A 446 16.18 -14.62 -20.67
N THR A 447 17.25 -15.28 -21.13
CA THR A 447 18.51 -14.60 -21.49
C THR A 447 18.38 -13.67 -22.70
N ASN A 448 17.34 -13.83 -23.51
CA ASN A 448 16.97 -12.92 -24.60
C ASN A 448 16.00 -11.81 -24.18
N TYR A 449 15.62 -11.72 -22.90
CA TYR A 449 14.78 -10.63 -22.40
C TYR A 449 15.56 -9.32 -22.38
N ASP A 450 15.05 -8.30 -23.04
CA ASP A 450 15.71 -7.02 -23.28
C ASP A 450 14.91 -5.79 -22.80
N LYS A 451 13.77 -6.03 -22.10
CA LYS A 451 12.82 -4.98 -21.69
C LYS A 451 12.91 -4.63 -20.19
N LEU A 452 14.06 -4.88 -19.57
CA LEU A 452 14.37 -4.36 -18.24
C LEU A 452 14.77 -2.88 -18.35
N ILE A 453 14.07 -2.02 -17.61
CA ILE A 453 14.30 -0.58 -17.56
C ILE A 453 14.74 -0.20 -16.14
N PRO A 454 16.05 -0.19 -15.85
CA PRO A 454 16.56 0.27 -14.56
C PRO A 454 16.39 1.79 -14.46
N THR A 455 15.71 2.26 -13.41
CA THR A 455 15.45 3.69 -13.24
C THR A 455 15.25 4.09 -11.78
N LEU A 456 15.57 5.35 -11.45
CA LEU A 456 15.23 5.99 -10.19
C LEU A 456 14.05 6.96 -10.32
N GLU A 457 13.66 7.31 -11.55
CA GLU A 457 12.60 8.29 -11.79
C GLU A 457 11.78 7.94 -13.04
N ILE A 458 10.54 8.36 -13.05
CA ILE A 458 9.66 8.33 -14.23
C ILE A 458 9.08 9.73 -14.36
N ASN A 459 9.16 10.31 -15.57
CA ASN A 459 8.69 11.68 -15.85
C ASN A 459 9.28 12.74 -14.88
N LYS A 460 10.55 12.59 -14.50
CA LYS A 460 11.28 13.43 -13.53
C LYS A 460 10.73 13.39 -12.09
N ILE A 461 9.93 12.40 -11.77
CA ILE A 461 9.42 12.16 -10.42
C ILE A 461 10.17 10.94 -9.87
N GLU A 462 10.78 11.10 -8.69
CA GLU A 462 11.49 10.03 -8.00
C GLU A 462 10.54 8.85 -7.75
N LEU A 463 10.95 7.67 -8.19
CA LEU A 463 10.15 6.45 -8.10
C LEU A 463 10.36 5.79 -6.73
N GLN A 464 9.33 5.86 -5.90
CA GLN A 464 9.33 5.34 -4.54
C GLN A 464 8.03 4.54 -4.28
N TRP A 465 8.12 3.43 -3.55
CA TRP A 465 6.93 2.69 -3.15
C TRP A 465 5.99 3.53 -2.25
N SER A 466 6.52 4.52 -1.55
CA SER A 466 5.75 5.43 -0.69
C SER A 466 4.67 6.21 -1.45
N LEU A 467 4.89 6.55 -2.73
CA LEU A 467 3.86 7.13 -3.60
C LEU A 467 2.70 6.15 -3.81
N GLY A 468 2.99 4.88 -4.10
CA GLY A 468 1.95 3.86 -4.25
C GLY A 468 1.21 3.59 -2.95
N ALA A 469 1.90 3.63 -1.81
CA ALA A 469 1.28 3.55 -0.49
C ALA A 469 0.32 4.72 -0.25
N LEU A 470 0.71 5.94 -0.59
CA LEU A 470 -0.15 7.12 -0.56
C LEU A 470 -1.43 6.90 -1.37
N LEU A 471 -1.29 6.53 -2.65
CA LEU A 471 -2.41 6.32 -3.56
C LEU A 471 -3.36 5.23 -3.04
N TYR A 472 -2.80 4.15 -2.50
CA TYR A 472 -3.55 3.07 -1.88
C TYR A 472 -4.31 3.53 -0.63
N LYS A 473 -3.68 4.33 0.25
CA LYS A 473 -4.29 4.85 1.49
C LYS A 473 -5.37 5.89 1.20
N LEU A 474 -5.13 6.83 0.29
CA LEU A 474 -6.15 7.81 -0.12
C LEU A 474 -7.40 7.12 -0.63
N LYS A 475 -7.25 6.08 -1.44
CA LYS A 475 -8.39 5.30 -1.91
C LYS A 475 -9.13 4.60 -0.76
N ALA A 476 -8.43 3.96 0.16
CA ALA A 476 -9.04 3.28 1.30
C ALA A 476 -9.85 4.25 2.16
N THR A 477 -9.33 5.47 2.38
CA THR A 477 -10.03 6.52 3.15
C THR A 477 -11.32 6.96 2.43
N THR A 478 -11.26 7.18 1.12
CA THR A 478 -12.44 7.57 0.32
C THR A 478 -13.53 6.49 0.36
N ILE A 479 -13.17 5.22 0.26
CA ILE A 479 -14.13 4.10 0.35
C ILE A 479 -14.81 4.05 1.73
N ASP A 480 -14.07 4.26 2.81
CA ASP A 480 -14.63 4.26 4.16
C ASP A 480 -15.58 5.44 4.40
N GLU A 481 -15.27 6.60 3.87
CA GLU A 481 -16.15 7.76 3.94
C GLU A 481 -17.43 7.56 3.11
N GLU A 482 -17.32 6.99 1.91
CA GLU A 482 -18.48 6.63 1.08
C GLU A 482 -19.37 5.60 1.77
N LYS A 483 -18.80 4.53 2.34
CA LYS A 483 -19.56 3.54 3.11
C LYS A 483 -20.30 4.17 4.29
N LYS A 484 -19.64 5.05 5.04
CA LYS A 484 -20.29 5.77 6.16
C LYS A 484 -21.45 6.61 5.67
N ARG A 485 -21.28 7.35 4.55
CA ARG A 485 -22.33 8.14 3.93
C ARG A 485 -23.49 7.26 3.49
N ASP A 486 -23.24 6.14 2.80
CA ASP A 486 -24.26 5.21 2.34
C ASP A 486 -25.06 4.61 3.53
N ILE A 487 -24.38 4.26 4.63
CA ILE A 487 -25.03 3.79 5.85
C ILE A 487 -25.93 4.90 6.44
N ILE A 488 -25.45 6.14 6.50
CA ILE A 488 -26.24 7.28 7.00
C ILE A 488 -27.47 7.49 6.12
N VAL A 489 -27.30 7.54 4.79
CA VAL A 489 -28.41 7.71 3.85
C VAL A 489 -29.43 6.58 4.00
N PHE A 490 -28.97 5.31 4.04
CA PHE A 490 -29.84 4.16 4.23
C PHE A 490 -30.61 4.21 5.55
N THR A 491 -29.94 4.61 6.63
CA THR A 491 -30.56 4.78 7.96
C THR A 491 -31.64 5.86 7.94
N VAL A 492 -31.36 7.01 7.29
CA VAL A 492 -32.33 8.11 7.15
C VAL A 492 -33.54 7.66 6.32
N VAL A 493 -33.32 6.95 5.21
CA VAL A 493 -34.41 6.43 4.37
C VAL A 493 -35.30 5.46 5.15
N ILE A 494 -34.71 4.52 5.91
CA ILE A 494 -35.50 3.62 6.76
C ILE A 494 -36.33 4.41 7.80
N PHE A 495 -35.72 5.40 8.45
CA PHE A 495 -36.40 6.23 9.44
C PHE A 495 -37.60 6.97 8.84
N CYS A 496 -37.42 7.56 7.63
CA CYS A 496 -38.50 8.22 6.89
C CYS A 496 -39.63 7.24 6.54
N VAL A 497 -39.30 6.04 6.06
CA VAL A 497 -40.30 5.00 5.74
C VAL A 497 -41.11 4.61 6.98
N VAL A 498 -40.43 4.43 8.13
CA VAL A 498 -41.11 4.08 9.39
C VAL A 498 -42.07 5.21 9.83
N ILE A 499 -41.66 6.46 9.73
CA ILE A 499 -42.53 7.63 10.03
C ILE A 499 -43.77 7.62 9.13
N VAL A 500 -43.60 7.41 7.82
CA VAL A 500 -44.72 7.34 6.87
C VAL A 500 -45.67 6.21 7.22
N LEU A 501 -45.18 5.03 7.56
CA LEU A 501 -46.01 3.90 7.99
C LEU A 501 -46.80 4.21 9.28
N ILE A 502 -46.16 4.86 10.26
CA ILE A 502 -46.82 5.30 11.50
C ILE A 502 -47.95 6.31 11.19
N LEU A 503 -47.69 7.27 10.31
CA LEU A 503 -48.70 8.23 9.89
C LEU A 503 -49.88 7.58 9.19
N ILE A 504 -49.64 6.63 8.30
CA ILE A 504 -50.68 5.82 7.65
C ILE A 504 -51.50 5.04 8.69
N ALA A 505 -50.84 4.40 9.65
CA ALA A 505 -51.50 3.65 10.72
C ALA A 505 -52.40 4.58 11.57
N ILE A 506 -51.94 5.78 11.92
CA ILE A 506 -52.69 6.80 12.63
C ILE A 506 -53.94 7.22 11.81
N ILE A 507 -53.77 7.50 10.52
CA ILE A 507 -54.88 7.87 9.63
C ILE A 507 -55.91 6.74 9.55
N LEU A 508 -55.47 5.52 9.39
CA LEU A 508 -56.35 4.34 9.37
C LEU A 508 -57.08 4.17 10.71
N TYR A 509 -56.42 4.34 11.82
CA TYR A 509 -57.01 4.27 13.15
C TYR A 509 -58.14 5.34 13.33
N PHE A 510 -57.87 6.59 12.96
CA PHE A 510 -58.89 7.64 13.03
C PHE A 510 -60.05 7.44 12.05
N THR A 511 -59.79 6.88 10.86
CA THR A 511 -60.86 6.57 9.88
C THR A 511 -61.75 5.43 10.38
N VAL A 512 -61.20 4.41 11.01
CA VAL A 512 -61.94 3.31 11.62
C VAL A 512 -62.80 3.82 12.81
N ILE A 513 -62.20 4.64 13.69
CA ILE A 513 -62.96 5.24 14.82
C ILE A 513 -64.12 6.10 14.29
N ARG A 514 -63.87 6.92 13.25
CA ARG A 514 -64.89 7.75 12.63
C ARG A 514 -66.02 6.91 12.06
N ARG A 515 -65.74 5.81 11.37
CA ARG A 515 -66.73 4.86 10.86
C ARG A 515 -67.53 4.20 11.99
N LEU A 516 -66.90 3.80 13.05
CA LEU A 516 -67.57 3.22 14.23
C LEU A 516 -68.50 4.23 14.93
N ARG A 517 -68.09 5.51 15.04
CA ARG A 517 -68.93 6.59 15.60
C ARG A 517 -70.16 6.87 14.70
N THR A 518 -69.97 6.95 13.39
CA THR A 518 -71.11 7.14 12.46
C THR A 518 -72.05 5.95 12.43
N SER A 519 -71.55 4.70 12.55
CA SER A 519 -72.37 3.50 12.71
C SER A 519 -73.19 3.50 14.00
N LYS A 520 -72.59 3.89 15.13
CA LYS A 520 -73.31 4.05 16.42
C LYS A 520 -74.36 5.16 16.37
N GLN A 521 -74.10 6.30 15.68
CA GLN A 521 -75.10 7.35 15.51
C GLN A 521 -76.24 6.90 14.61
N ALA A 522 -75.98 6.12 13.56
CA ALA A 522 -77.01 5.55 12.69
C ALA A 522 -77.88 4.54 13.44
N GLN A 523 -77.30 3.67 14.29
CA GLN A 523 -78.04 2.77 15.13
C GLN A 523 -78.93 3.48 16.16
N ASN A 524 -78.36 4.51 16.83
CA ASN A 524 -79.14 5.32 17.78
C ASN A 524 -80.27 6.11 17.08
N GLY A 525 -80.02 6.61 15.83
CA GLY A 525 -81.01 7.29 15.01
C GLY A 525 -82.15 6.35 14.58
N SER A 526 -81.83 5.10 14.26
CA SER A 526 -82.84 4.06 13.94
C SER A 526 -83.69 3.69 15.17
N ILE A 527 -83.06 3.56 16.33
CA ILE A 527 -83.79 3.24 17.58
C ILE A 527 -84.71 4.38 17.98
N THR A 528 -84.27 5.69 17.83
CA THR A 528 -85.14 6.84 18.10
C THR A 528 -86.29 6.96 17.08
N THR A 529 -86.07 6.58 15.79
CA THR A 529 -87.12 6.58 14.80
C THR A 529 -88.15 5.48 15.07
N ASP A 530 -87.71 4.29 15.46
CA ASP A 530 -88.56 3.19 15.85
C ASP A 530 -89.34 3.45 17.13
N MET A 531 -88.77 4.14 18.13
CA MET A 531 -89.47 4.59 19.35
C MET A 531 -90.54 5.65 19.02
N ASN A 532 -90.19 6.65 18.15
CA ASN A 532 -91.18 7.66 17.71
C ASN A 532 -92.32 7.05 16.89
N ASN A 533 -92.06 6.03 16.06
CA ASN A 533 -93.08 5.29 15.34
C ASN A 533 -93.97 4.43 16.27
N LEU A 534 -93.40 3.87 17.32
CA LEU A 534 -94.14 3.18 18.40
C LEU A 534 -95.01 4.14 19.18
N GLU A 535 -94.53 5.31 19.59
CA GLU A 535 -95.33 6.33 20.29
C GLU A 535 -96.47 6.87 19.39
N SER A 536 -96.23 7.10 18.07
CA SER A 536 -97.30 7.54 17.16
C SER A 536 -98.37 6.45 16.93
N ASN A 537 -97.98 5.17 16.88
CA ASN A 537 -98.95 4.06 16.78
C ASN A 537 -99.71 3.84 18.06
N VAL A 538 -99.11 4.02 19.24
CA VAL A 538 -99.82 3.99 20.54
C VAL A 538 -100.79 5.14 20.67
N LYS A 539 -100.47 6.33 20.20
CA LYS A 539 -101.34 7.48 20.18
C LYS A 539 -102.54 7.27 19.24
N SER A 540 -102.32 6.76 18.03
CA SER A 540 -103.37 6.43 17.06
C SER A 540 -104.31 5.32 17.56
N ASN A 541 -103.82 4.32 18.28
CA ASN A 541 -104.67 3.26 18.89
C ASN A 541 -105.51 3.79 20.10
N ASN A 542 -104.95 4.72 20.91
CA ASN A 542 -105.72 5.38 21.97
C ASN A 542 -106.81 6.30 21.44
N ASP A 543 -106.58 7.03 20.34
CA ASP A 543 -107.59 7.88 19.70
C ASP A 543 -108.70 7.06 19.08
N THR A 544 -108.40 5.85 18.60
CA THR A 544 -109.39 4.88 18.05
C THR A 544 -110.20 4.26 19.16
N LEU A 545 -109.61 3.96 20.33
CA LEU A 545 -110.33 3.47 21.54
C LEU A 545 -111.25 4.48 22.17
N ASN A 546 -110.90 5.78 22.17
CA ASN A 546 -111.77 6.86 22.67
C ASN A 546 -112.95 7.14 21.72
N GLN A 547 -112.83 6.96 20.41
CA GLN A 547 -113.94 7.06 19.46
C GLN A 547 -114.93 5.90 19.51
N LEU A 548 -114.52 4.72 20.04
CA LEU A 548 -115.38 3.55 20.23
C LEU A 548 -116.23 3.66 21.54
N ASN A 549 -115.79 4.37 22.57
CA ASN A 549 -116.50 4.51 23.85
C ASN A 549 -117.60 5.58 23.78
N ASP A 550 -117.63 6.50 22.75
CA ASP A 550 -118.66 7.49 22.59
C ASP A 550 -119.90 7.08 21.74
N LYS A 551 -119.93 5.78 21.39
CA LYS A 551 -121.07 5.20 20.58
C LYS A 551 -121.62 3.90 21.18
N MET A 552 -122.01 3.96 22.42
CA MET A 552 -123.05 3.01 22.93
C MET A 552 -124.02 3.72 23.83
N PRO A 553 -125.30 3.42 23.62
CA PRO A 553 -126.46 4.10 24.25
C PRO A 553 -126.60 3.83 25.76
#